data_4228c47ff2a0379fcd8ffbb422d1af71
#
_entry.id   4228c47ff2a0379fcd8ffbb422d1af71
#
_cell.length_a   1.000
_cell.length_b   1.000
_cell.length_c   1.000
_cell.angle_alpha   90.00
_cell.angle_beta   90.00
_cell.angle_gamma   90.00
#
_symmetry.space_group_name_H-M   'P 1'
#
loop_
_entity.id
_entity.type
_entity.pdbx_description
1 polymer ?
#
loop_
_entity_poly.entity_id
_entity_poly.type
_entity_poly.pdbx_seq_one_letter_code
_entity_poly.pdbx_strand_id
1 'polypeptide(L)'
;MANKKVLVTGADGFIGSHLTQQLIREGYDVTAFCAYNSFGTWGWIDTFSKEEKNALNVIMGDVRDPNGVRVAMKGMDTVYHLAAL
;
A
#
# COMPACT_ATOMS: atom_id res chain seq x y z
N MET A 1 -5.80 -3.15 21.59
CA MET A 1 -4.95 -4.10 20.86
C MET A 1 -4.22 -3.38 19.74
N ALA A 2 -2.96 -3.73 19.54
CA ALA A 2 -2.23 -3.19 18.40
C ALA A 2 -2.79 -3.81 17.11
N ASN A 3 -3.04 -2.98 16.10
CA ASN A 3 -3.49 -3.46 14.82
C ASN A 3 -2.35 -4.17 14.09
N LYS A 4 -2.67 -5.21 13.35
CA LYS A 4 -1.67 -5.88 12.52
C LYS A 4 -1.19 -4.92 11.43
N LYS A 5 0.11 -4.95 11.20
CA LYS A 5 0.73 -4.14 10.15
C LYS A 5 0.77 -4.93 8.85
N VAL A 6 0.20 -4.36 7.81
CA VAL A 6 0.03 -5.01 6.52
C VAL A 6 0.63 -4.13 5.44
N LEU A 7 1.44 -4.74 4.58
CA LEU A 7 1.98 -4.06 3.40
C LEU A 7 1.28 -4.59 2.15
N VAL A 8 0.85 -3.70 1.28
CA VAL A 8 0.28 -4.06 -0.02
C VAL A 8 1.15 -3.44 -1.11
N THR A 9 1.83 -4.26 -1.90
CA THR A 9 2.54 -3.78 -3.08
C THR A 9 1.58 -3.75 -4.26
N GLY A 10 1.75 -2.78 -5.16
CA GLY A 10 0.80 -2.60 -6.26
C GLY A 10 -0.54 -2.05 -5.79
N ALA A 11 -0.55 -1.35 -4.67
CA ALA A 11 -1.77 -0.83 -4.06
C ALA A 11 -2.45 0.25 -4.92
N ASP A 12 -1.71 0.87 -5.84
CA ASP A 12 -2.23 1.86 -6.76
C ASP A 12 -2.98 1.26 -7.95
N GLY A 13 -2.88 -0.06 -8.16
CA GLY A 13 -3.64 -0.77 -9.19
C GLY A 13 -5.07 -1.04 -8.79
N PHE A 14 -5.88 -1.52 -9.74
CA PHE A 14 -7.30 -1.77 -9.51
C PHE A 14 -7.55 -2.77 -8.38
N ILE A 15 -6.93 -3.95 -8.48
CA ILE A 15 -7.12 -5.00 -7.46
C ILE A 15 -6.46 -4.60 -6.14
N GLY A 16 -5.23 -4.08 -6.20
CA GLY A 16 -4.49 -3.68 -5.02
C GLY A 16 -5.19 -2.58 -4.23
N SER A 17 -5.79 -1.62 -4.92
CA SER A 17 -6.52 -0.54 -4.25
C SER A 17 -7.76 -1.04 -3.54
N HIS A 18 -8.50 -1.97 -4.15
CA HIS A 18 -9.69 -2.56 -3.53
C HIS A 18 -9.32 -3.36 -2.28
N LEU A 19 -8.25 -4.15 -2.36
CA LEU A 19 -7.75 -4.89 -1.19
C LEU A 19 -7.30 -3.93 -0.09
N THR A 20 -6.56 -2.89 -0.46
CA THR A 20 -6.08 -1.89 0.49
C THR A 20 -7.24 -1.23 1.23
N GLN A 21 -8.27 -0.82 0.48
CA GLN A 21 -9.46 -0.20 1.06
C GLN A 21 -10.17 -1.15 2.03
N GLN A 22 -10.32 -2.40 1.65
CA GLN A 22 -10.94 -3.41 2.50
C GLN A 22 -10.16 -3.59 3.80
N LEU A 23 -8.84 -3.68 3.73
CA LEU A 23 -7.99 -3.83 4.91
C LEU A 23 -8.10 -2.63 5.85
N ILE A 24 -8.17 -1.43 5.30
CA ILE A 24 -8.38 -0.22 6.10
C ILE A 24 -9.70 -0.30 6.85
N ARG A 25 -10.77 -0.71 6.17
CA ARG A 25 -12.10 -0.82 6.75
C ARG A 25 -12.16 -1.88 7.85
N GLU A 26 -11.32 -2.90 7.75
CA GLU A 26 -11.23 -3.96 8.76
C GLU A 26 -10.34 -3.57 9.94
N GLY A 27 -9.74 -2.40 9.92
CA GLY A 27 -8.97 -1.87 11.05
C GLY A 27 -7.50 -2.24 11.07
N TYR A 28 -6.94 -2.74 9.97
CA TYR A 28 -5.51 -3.00 9.88
C TYR A 28 -4.72 -1.71 9.72
N ASP A 29 -3.47 -1.74 10.19
CA ASP A 29 -2.51 -0.66 9.93
C ASP A 29 -1.86 -0.93 8.57
N VAL A 30 -2.38 -0.29 7.53
CA VAL A 30 -2.03 -0.60 6.15
C VAL A 30 -0.99 0.37 5.62
N THR A 31 0.05 -0.18 5.01
CA THR A 31 1.03 0.58 4.24
C THR A 31 0.89 0.17 2.77
N ALA A 32 0.65 1.16 1.92
CA ALA A 32 0.55 0.96 0.49
C ALA A 32 1.88 1.28 -0.18
N PHE A 33 2.44 0.31 -0.90
CA PHE A 33 3.63 0.52 -1.70
C PHE A 33 3.18 0.72 -3.15
N CYS A 34 3.30 1.96 -3.62
CA CYS A 34 2.82 2.35 -4.93
C CYS A 34 4.01 2.58 -5.87
N ALA A 35 3.84 2.24 -7.13
CA ALA A 35 4.87 2.48 -8.13
C ALA A 35 5.05 3.99 -8.32
N TYR A 36 6.31 4.42 -8.35
CA TYR A 36 6.62 5.80 -8.67
C TYR A 36 6.21 6.09 -10.11
N ASN A 37 5.49 7.19 -10.31
CA ASN A 37 5.09 7.59 -11.65
C ASN A 37 5.34 9.09 -11.86
N SER A 38 5.44 9.48 -13.12
CA SER A 38 5.76 10.86 -13.49
C SER A 38 4.62 11.85 -13.27
N PHE A 39 3.41 11.35 -13.02
CA PHE A 39 2.25 12.19 -12.79
C PHE A 39 2.07 12.56 -11.32
N GLY A 40 2.80 11.90 -10.43
CA GLY A 40 2.68 12.16 -9.01
C GLY A 40 1.35 11.75 -8.40
N THR A 41 0.61 10.87 -9.04
CA THR A 41 -0.68 10.39 -8.54
C THR A 41 -0.52 9.05 -7.84
N TRP A 42 -1.50 8.73 -6.99
CA TRP A 42 -1.55 7.45 -6.30
C TRP A 42 -2.45 6.44 -7.01
N GLY A 43 -2.77 6.66 -8.30
CA GLY A 43 -3.63 5.76 -9.04
C GLY A 43 -5.02 5.65 -8.42
N TRP A 44 -5.50 4.42 -8.25
CA TRP A 44 -6.84 4.18 -7.69
C TRP A 44 -7.00 4.64 -6.24
N ILE A 45 -5.89 4.80 -5.50
CA ILE A 45 -5.93 5.31 -4.13
C ILE A 45 -6.49 6.73 -4.08
N ASP A 46 -6.32 7.51 -5.15
CA ASP A 46 -6.88 8.86 -5.22
C ASP A 46 -8.40 8.88 -5.13
N THR A 47 -9.06 7.74 -5.37
CA THR A 47 -10.52 7.63 -5.23
C THR A 47 -10.98 7.36 -3.80
N PHE A 48 -10.05 7.11 -2.89
CA PHE A 48 -10.38 6.83 -1.49
C PHE A 48 -10.95 8.07 -0.81
N SER A 49 -11.77 7.85 0.22
CA SER A 49 -12.24 8.96 1.04
C SER A 49 -11.06 9.58 1.80
N LYS A 50 -11.28 10.80 2.29
CA LYS A 50 -10.26 11.50 3.09
C LYS A 50 -9.90 10.70 4.35
N GLU A 51 -10.89 10.08 4.97
CA GLU A 51 -10.68 9.26 6.17
C GLU A 51 -9.83 8.05 5.86
N GLU A 52 -10.09 7.39 4.72
CA GLU A 52 -9.32 6.23 4.29
C GLU A 52 -7.87 6.62 3.98
N LYS A 53 -7.67 7.75 3.30
CA LYS A 53 -6.33 8.25 3.01
C LYS A 53 -5.55 8.58 4.28
N ASN A 54 -6.21 9.14 5.28
CA ASN A 54 -5.57 9.47 6.55
C ASN A 54 -5.16 8.22 7.35
N ALA A 55 -5.88 7.12 7.17
CA ALA A 55 -5.58 5.86 7.83
C ALA A 55 -4.49 5.05 7.12
N LEU A 56 -4.05 5.50 5.96
CA LEU A 56 -3.14 4.77 5.09
C LEU A 56 -1.75 5.40 5.11
N ASN A 57 -0.72 4.56 5.22
CA ASN A 57 0.66 4.98 5.02
C ASN A 57 1.02 4.67 3.56
N VAL A 58 1.56 5.65 2.84
CA VAL A 58 1.90 5.47 1.43
C VAL A 58 3.41 5.60 1.24
N ILE A 59 3.99 4.60 0.59
CA ILE A 59 5.40 4.61 0.17
C ILE A 59 5.42 4.56 -1.35
N MET A 60 6.10 5.53 -1.96
CA MET A 60 6.31 5.55 -3.42
C MET A 60 7.69 4.97 -3.70
N GLY A 61 7.76 4.00 -4.60
CA GLY A 61 9.02 3.38 -4.92
C GLY A 61 8.94 2.44 -6.11
N ASP A 62 10.04 1.73 -6.36
CA ASP A 62 10.15 0.77 -7.45
C ASP A 62 10.21 -0.63 -6.87
N VAL A 63 9.23 -1.47 -7.22
CA VAL A 63 9.18 -2.86 -6.73
C VAL A 63 10.34 -3.70 -7.24
N ARG A 64 11.06 -3.23 -8.26
CA ARG A 64 12.25 -3.91 -8.78
C ARG A 64 13.48 -3.62 -7.92
N ASP A 65 13.39 -2.65 -7.02
CA ASP A 65 14.47 -2.35 -6.08
C ASP A 65 14.32 -3.24 -4.83
N PRO A 66 15.15 -4.30 -4.69
CA PRO A 66 15.00 -5.23 -3.58
C PRO A 66 15.25 -4.57 -2.23
N ASN A 67 16.08 -3.54 -2.17
CA ASN A 67 16.37 -2.86 -0.91
C ASN A 67 15.18 -2.02 -0.46
N GLY A 68 14.53 -1.31 -1.38
CA GLY A 68 13.36 -0.50 -1.06
C GLY A 68 12.19 -1.36 -0.57
N VAL A 69 11.95 -2.48 -1.25
CA VAL A 69 10.89 -3.42 -0.86
C VAL A 69 11.20 -4.04 0.50
N ARG A 70 12.45 -4.45 0.72
CA ARG A 70 12.87 -5.05 1.99
C ARG A 70 12.66 -4.09 3.16
N VAL A 71 13.00 -2.82 2.98
CA VAL A 71 12.79 -1.80 4.03
C VAL A 71 11.29 -1.63 4.29
N ALA A 72 10.48 -1.61 3.23
CA ALA A 72 9.03 -1.47 3.37
C ALA A 72 8.41 -2.67 4.09
N MET A 73 8.96 -3.86 3.90
CA MET A 73 8.47 -5.09 4.53
C MET A 73 8.84 -5.20 6.01
N LYS A 74 9.85 -4.46 6.43
CA LYS A 74 10.37 -4.57 7.79
C LYS A 74 9.31 -4.20 8.82
N GLY A 75 9.07 -5.08 9.76
CA GLY A 75 8.08 -4.86 10.82
C GLY A 75 6.64 -5.16 10.40
N MET A 76 6.42 -5.64 9.18
CA MET A 76 5.08 -6.00 8.73
C MET A 76 4.71 -7.40 9.17
N ASP A 77 3.45 -7.57 9.60
CA ASP A 77 2.93 -8.89 9.98
C ASP A 77 2.52 -9.69 8.74
N THR A 78 2.05 -9.02 7.71
CA THR A 78 1.59 -9.66 6.47
C THR A 78 1.95 -8.79 5.29
N VAL A 79 2.30 -9.42 4.16
CA VAL A 79 2.59 -8.71 2.91
C VAL A 79 1.74 -9.31 1.79
N TYR A 80 0.98 -8.46 1.11
CA TYR A 80 0.25 -8.82 -0.11
C TYR A 80 1.03 -8.25 -1.28
N HIS A 81 1.67 -9.11 -2.05
CA HIS A 81 2.53 -8.71 -3.15
C HIS A 81 1.77 -8.82 -4.47
N LEU A 82 1.15 -7.73 -4.88
CA LEU A 82 0.32 -7.66 -6.08
C LEU A 82 0.99 -6.93 -7.25
N ALA A 83 2.13 -6.29 -7.00
CA ALA A 83 2.81 -5.57 -8.05
C ALA A 83 3.40 -6.55 -9.06
N ALA A 84 3.14 -6.29 -10.35
CA ALA A 84 3.77 -7.03 -11.43
C ALA A 84 5.17 -6.50 -11.69
N LEU A 85 6.09 -7.40 -11.95
CA LEU A 85 7.46 -7.03 -12.32
C LEU A 85 7.57 -6.84 -13.82
#